data_636fc776e4976c72a50ec3e6d0e811b6
#
_entry.id   636fc776e4976c72a50ec3e6d0e811b6
#
_cell.length_a   1.000
_cell.length_b   1.000
_cell.length_c   1.000
_cell.angle_alpha   90.00
_cell.angle_beta   90.00
_cell.angle_gamma   90.00
#
_symmetry.space_group_name_H-M   'P 1'
#
loop_
_entity.id
_entity.type
_entity.pdbx_description
1 polymer ?
#
loop_
_entity_poly.entity_id
_entity_poly.type
_entity_poly.pdbx_seq_one_letter_code
_entity_poly.pdbx_strand_id
1 'polypeptide(L)'
;MKKRILMIAALAVLAAGCAELLKVLETVAPAALTEQEVISGLKEALITGAKNSAGRLSLTDGYYSDLAIKVLLPEEAKVIVDNISKIPGGDKLVEDVIIRINRAAEDAAKEVAPVFVSAVTQMTIADGFNILRGEDNAATQYLHSTTYNELYSLYKPKIAVSTEKKIIAGISTKESWETLTGKWNSFAGTLAGRLAGFNTVNTEIDDYLTKKALDGLFMKIAEEELKIRKDVSARVTPLLQKVFGSLDAK
;
A
#
# COMPACT_ATOMS: atom_id res chain seq x y z
N MET A 1 60.63 -48.99 16.50
CA MET A 1 59.28 -49.29 15.97
C MET A 1 58.17 -48.65 16.80
N LYS A 2 58.18 -48.66 18.13
CA LYS A 2 57.09 -48.12 19.00
C LYS A 2 56.83 -46.58 18.81
N LYS A 3 57.88 -45.75 18.61
CA LYS A 3 57.70 -44.26 18.38
C LYS A 3 57.07 -43.91 17.06
N ARG A 4 57.23 -44.67 15.98
CA ARG A 4 56.61 -44.43 14.66
C ARG A 4 55.12 -44.81 14.66
N ILE A 5 54.73 -45.85 15.43
CA ILE A 5 53.32 -46.26 15.56
C ILE A 5 52.50 -45.19 16.34
N LEU A 6 53.10 -44.57 17.38
CA LEU A 6 52.46 -43.51 18.15
C LEU A 6 52.23 -42.23 17.31
N MET A 7 53.13 -41.92 16.39
CA MET A 7 53.00 -40.72 15.52
C MET A 7 51.93 -40.90 14.45
N ILE A 8 51.71 -42.10 13.93
CA ILE A 8 50.65 -42.41 12.95
C ILE A 8 49.28 -42.43 13.63
N ALA A 9 49.18 -42.91 14.88
CA ALA A 9 47.92 -42.85 15.64
C ALA A 9 47.48 -41.42 16.00
N ALA A 10 48.42 -40.54 16.32
CA ALA A 10 48.12 -39.13 16.61
C ALA A 10 47.64 -38.37 15.36
N LEU A 11 48.16 -38.68 14.16
CA LEU A 11 47.76 -38.06 12.92
C LEU A 11 46.35 -38.50 12.47
N ALA A 12 45.96 -39.75 12.74
CA ALA A 12 44.64 -40.28 12.43
C ALA A 12 43.51 -39.66 13.30
N VAL A 13 43.79 -39.31 14.55
CA VAL A 13 42.83 -38.64 15.45
C VAL A 13 42.59 -37.21 15.06
N LEU A 14 43.58 -36.49 14.53
CA LEU A 14 43.41 -35.12 14.00
C LEU A 14 42.59 -35.08 12.72
N ALA A 15 42.67 -36.10 11.84
CA ALA A 15 41.88 -36.17 10.62
C ALA A 15 40.41 -36.50 10.89
N ALA A 16 40.09 -37.30 11.92
CA ALA A 16 38.72 -37.62 12.30
C ALA A 16 37.99 -36.38 12.90
N GLY A 17 38.70 -35.57 13.70
CA GLY A 17 38.14 -34.34 14.29
C GLY A 17 37.75 -33.27 13.26
N CYS A 18 38.50 -33.14 12.14
CA CYS A 18 38.17 -32.21 11.06
C CYS A 18 36.91 -32.63 10.26
N ALA A 19 36.67 -33.94 10.10
CA ALA A 19 35.48 -34.41 9.38
C ALA A 19 34.19 -34.23 10.21
N GLU A 20 34.27 -34.35 11.53
CA GLU A 20 33.13 -34.08 12.42
C GLU A 20 32.84 -32.61 12.58
N LEU A 21 33.90 -31.77 12.62
CA LEU A 21 33.74 -30.30 12.64
C LEU A 21 33.10 -29.77 11.35
N LEU A 22 33.46 -30.34 10.20
CA LEU A 22 32.83 -30.01 8.91
C LEU A 22 31.35 -30.40 8.88
N LYS A 23 30.98 -31.54 9.40
CA LYS A 23 29.58 -31.98 9.53
C LYS A 23 28.76 -31.07 10.46
N VAL A 24 29.35 -30.63 11.57
CA VAL A 24 28.69 -29.66 12.49
C VAL A 24 28.56 -28.30 11.84
N LEU A 25 29.55 -27.86 11.06
CA LEU A 25 29.45 -26.60 10.28
C LEU A 25 28.40 -26.69 9.17
N GLU A 26 28.23 -27.80 8.48
CA GLU A 26 27.16 -28.04 7.52
C GLU A 26 25.75 -28.05 8.16
N THR A 27 25.63 -28.54 9.41
CA THR A 27 24.35 -28.50 10.14
C THR A 27 24.02 -27.15 10.75
N VAL A 28 25.01 -26.22 10.85
CA VAL A 28 24.84 -24.87 11.39
C VAL A 28 24.72 -23.81 10.25
N ALA A 29 25.07 -24.17 9.02
CA ALA A 29 24.83 -23.26 7.90
C ALA A 29 23.31 -23.04 7.74
N PRO A 30 22.83 -21.80 7.75
CA PRO A 30 21.40 -21.55 7.53
C PRO A 30 21.01 -22.17 6.19
N ALA A 31 20.00 -23.03 6.21
CA ALA A 31 19.50 -23.67 5.00
C ALA A 31 19.21 -22.62 3.94
N ALA A 32 19.71 -22.83 2.72
CA ALA A 32 19.48 -21.91 1.62
C ALA A 32 17.98 -21.69 1.44
N LEU A 33 17.59 -20.43 1.13
CA LEU A 33 16.21 -20.09 0.85
C LEU A 33 15.72 -20.85 -0.38
N THR A 34 14.56 -21.47 -0.26
CA THR A 34 13.83 -22.03 -1.39
C THR A 34 12.97 -20.97 -2.07
N GLU A 35 12.66 -21.15 -3.36
CA GLU A 35 11.75 -20.28 -4.10
C GLU A 35 10.39 -20.17 -3.40
N GLN A 36 9.86 -21.28 -2.89
CA GLN A 36 8.58 -21.30 -2.17
C GLN A 36 8.61 -20.48 -0.87
N GLU A 37 9.72 -20.52 -0.13
CA GLU A 37 9.87 -19.69 1.08
C GLU A 37 9.95 -18.21 0.72
N VAL A 38 10.65 -17.87 -0.36
CA VAL A 38 10.73 -16.50 -0.86
C VAL A 38 9.34 -15.99 -1.26
N ILE A 39 8.61 -16.75 -2.07
CA ILE A 39 7.24 -16.41 -2.48
C ILE A 39 6.32 -16.22 -1.26
N SER A 40 6.40 -17.13 -0.30
CA SER A 40 5.60 -17.04 0.92
C SER A 40 5.97 -15.81 1.76
N GLY A 41 7.27 -15.50 1.89
CA GLY A 41 7.76 -14.31 2.59
C GLY A 41 7.34 -12.99 1.91
N LEU A 42 7.38 -12.92 0.59
CA LEU A 42 6.91 -11.77 -0.18
C LEU A 42 5.40 -11.55 0.02
N LYS A 43 4.60 -12.63 -0.06
CA LYS A 43 3.16 -12.55 0.23
C LYS A 43 2.87 -12.10 1.66
N GLU A 44 3.60 -12.63 2.63
CA GLU A 44 3.45 -12.25 4.04
C GLU A 44 3.81 -10.77 4.27
N ALA A 45 4.87 -10.28 3.62
CA ALA A 45 5.23 -8.86 3.68
C ALA A 45 4.12 -7.97 3.11
N LEU A 46 3.56 -8.33 1.96
CA LEU A 46 2.44 -7.61 1.35
C LEU A 46 1.17 -7.64 2.21
N ILE A 47 0.85 -8.80 2.80
CA ILE A 47 -0.30 -8.94 3.72
C ILE A 47 -0.10 -8.09 4.98
N THR A 48 1.09 -8.11 5.55
CA THR A 48 1.46 -7.30 6.73
C THR A 48 1.38 -5.81 6.38
N GLY A 49 1.97 -5.41 5.27
CA GLY A 49 1.91 -4.05 4.75
C GLY A 49 0.49 -3.57 4.51
N ALA A 50 -0.35 -4.39 3.87
CA ALA A 50 -1.75 -4.05 3.61
C ALA A 50 -2.56 -3.87 4.91
N LYS A 51 -2.39 -4.76 5.89
CA LYS A 51 -3.07 -4.66 7.19
C LYS A 51 -2.63 -3.43 7.98
N ASN A 52 -1.32 -3.18 8.06
CA ASN A 52 -0.76 -2.02 8.76
C ASN A 52 -1.20 -0.71 8.11
N SER A 53 -1.15 -0.64 6.78
CA SER A 53 -1.57 0.53 6.01
C SER A 53 -3.06 0.79 6.17
N ALA A 54 -3.91 -0.23 5.97
CA ALA A 54 -5.35 -0.10 6.17
C ALA A 54 -5.70 0.33 7.59
N GLY A 55 -5.04 -0.24 8.60
CA GLY A 55 -5.24 0.12 10.01
C GLY A 55 -4.94 1.60 10.28
N ARG A 56 -3.84 2.13 9.73
CA ARG A 56 -3.48 3.56 9.89
C ARG A 56 -4.39 4.47 9.07
N LEU A 57 -4.64 4.11 7.83
CA LEU A 57 -5.46 4.92 6.93
C LEU A 57 -6.94 4.97 7.33
N SER A 58 -7.43 3.99 8.08
CA SER A 58 -8.81 3.96 8.60
C SER A 58 -9.04 4.86 9.82
N LEU A 59 -7.99 5.43 10.38
CA LEU A 59 -8.10 6.39 11.49
C LEU A 59 -8.51 7.77 10.96
N THR A 60 -9.10 8.57 11.84
CA THR A 60 -9.34 10.00 11.53
C THR A 60 -8.02 10.68 11.18
N ASP A 61 -8.01 11.44 10.11
CA ASP A 61 -6.84 12.11 9.54
C ASP A 61 -5.80 11.17 8.90
N GLY A 62 -6.10 9.88 8.73
CA GLY A 62 -5.21 8.92 8.09
C GLY A 62 -4.88 9.25 6.64
N TYR A 63 -5.84 9.81 5.90
CA TYR A 63 -5.63 10.40 4.58
C TYR A 63 -5.44 11.92 4.66
N TYR A 64 -6.29 12.62 5.42
CA TYR A 64 -6.35 14.07 5.39
C TYR A 64 -5.06 14.75 5.85
N SER A 65 -4.39 14.25 6.88
CA SER A 65 -3.17 14.85 7.43
C SER A 65 -1.89 14.45 6.70
N ASP A 66 -1.92 13.42 5.87
CA ASP A 66 -0.76 12.98 5.11
C ASP A 66 -0.74 13.63 3.72
N LEU A 67 0.11 14.64 3.56
CA LEU A 67 0.19 15.44 2.32
C LEU A 67 0.54 14.60 1.08
N ALA A 68 1.19 13.43 1.24
CA ALA A 68 1.56 12.57 0.12
C ALA A 68 0.35 11.83 -0.48
N ILE A 69 -0.69 11.60 0.33
CA ILE A 69 -1.86 10.80 -0.07
C ILE A 69 -3.19 11.53 0.15
N LYS A 70 -3.16 12.74 0.71
CA LYS A 70 -4.34 13.57 0.88
C LYS A 70 -5.08 13.72 -0.44
N VAL A 71 -6.34 13.34 -0.46
CA VAL A 71 -7.16 13.46 -1.66
C VAL A 71 -7.67 14.88 -1.79
N LEU A 72 -7.23 15.55 -2.83
CA LEU A 72 -7.71 16.88 -3.23
C LEU A 72 -8.91 16.74 -4.19
N LEU A 73 -9.43 17.86 -4.69
CA LEU A 73 -10.46 17.84 -5.72
C LEU A 73 -9.88 17.31 -7.05
N PRO A 74 -10.71 16.69 -7.92
CA PRO A 74 -10.29 16.30 -9.25
C PRO A 74 -9.79 17.50 -10.08
N GLU A 75 -8.89 17.27 -11.03
CA GLU A 75 -8.34 18.30 -11.90
C GLU A 75 -9.45 19.08 -12.66
N GLU A 76 -10.52 18.40 -13.04
CA GLU A 76 -11.67 19.00 -13.69
C GLU A 76 -12.37 20.05 -12.80
N ALA A 77 -12.23 19.93 -11.48
CA ALA A 77 -12.76 20.87 -10.51
C ALA A 77 -11.80 22.04 -10.24
N LYS A 78 -10.60 22.08 -10.82
CA LYS A 78 -9.66 23.20 -10.68
C LYS A 78 -10.29 24.53 -11.08
N VAL A 79 -11.10 24.51 -12.12
CA VAL A 79 -11.85 25.70 -12.57
C VAL A 79 -12.77 26.25 -11.47
N ILE A 80 -13.32 25.39 -10.59
CA ILE A 80 -14.13 25.82 -9.45
C ILE A 80 -13.21 26.53 -8.45
N VAL A 81 -12.09 25.90 -8.07
CA VAL A 81 -11.15 26.46 -7.08
C VAL A 81 -10.63 27.83 -7.55
N ASP A 82 -10.19 27.92 -8.80
CA ASP A 82 -9.65 29.16 -9.38
C ASP A 82 -10.68 30.32 -9.46
N ASN A 83 -11.97 29.99 -9.41
CA ASN A 83 -13.06 30.98 -9.50
C ASN A 83 -13.98 30.97 -8.28
N ILE A 84 -13.57 30.33 -7.19
CA ILE A 84 -14.44 30.06 -6.03
C ILE A 84 -14.95 31.33 -5.38
N SER A 85 -14.18 32.43 -5.43
CA SER A 85 -14.58 33.75 -4.91
C SER A 85 -15.82 34.35 -5.61
N LYS A 86 -16.16 33.85 -6.81
CA LYS A 86 -17.37 34.24 -7.53
C LYS A 86 -18.63 33.56 -7.00
N ILE A 87 -18.47 32.55 -6.12
CA ILE A 87 -19.55 31.80 -5.49
C ILE A 87 -19.65 32.21 -4.01
N PRO A 88 -20.76 32.80 -3.55
CA PRO A 88 -20.92 33.16 -2.15
C PRO A 88 -20.72 31.94 -1.20
N GLY A 89 -19.77 32.06 -0.26
CA GLY A 89 -19.41 31.01 0.65
C GLY A 89 -18.65 29.84 0.02
N GLY A 90 -18.11 30.00 -1.17
CA GLY A 90 -17.46 28.96 -1.97
C GLY A 90 -16.22 28.37 -1.29
N ASP A 91 -15.36 29.19 -0.66
CA ASP A 91 -14.15 28.71 0.01
C ASP A 91 -14.46 27.66 1.07
N LYS A 92 -15.50 27.88 1.89
CA LYS A 92 -15.97 26.93 2.87
C LYS A 92 -16.50 25.64 2.25
N LEU A 93 -17.15 25.73 1.08
CA LEU A 93 -17.65 24.56 0.37
C LEU A 93 -16.52 23.70 -0.17
N VAL A 94 -15.46 24.29 -0.72
CA VAL A 94 -14.28 23.57 -1.21
C VAL A 94 -13.59 22.84 -0.07
N GLU A 95 -13.32 23.52 1.04
CA GLU A 95 -12.67 22.90 2.18
C GLU A 95 -13.52 21.78 2.79
N ASP A 96 -14.84 21.99 2.95
CA ASP A 96 -15.77 20.99 3.46
C ASP A 96 -15.78 19.73 2.57
N VAL A 97 -15.79 19.89 1.25
CA VAL A 97 -15.72 18.75 0.31
C VAL A 97 -14.40 18.02 0.43
N ILE A 98 -13.25 18.69 0.51
CA ILE A 98 -11.94 18.06 0.66
C ILE A 98 -11.88 17.24 1.95
N ILE A 99 -12.36 17.80 3.07
CA ILE A 99 -12.41 17.06 4.35
C ILE A 99 -13.28 15.82 4.20
N ARG A 100 -14.49 15.93 3.62
CA ARG A 100 -15.42 14.80 3.47
C ARG A 100 -14.90 13.71 2.54
N ILE A 101 -14.27 14.07 1.44
CA ILE A 101 -13.62 13.12 0.52
C ILE A 101 -12.60 12.27 1.29
N ASN A 102 -11.76 12.89 2.11
CA ASN A 102 -10.76 12.16 2.90
C ASN A 102 -11.41 11.31 4.00
N ARG A 103 -12.47 11.80 4.67
CA ARG A 103 -13.24 10.99 5.63
C ARG A 103 -13.91 9.76 5.00
N ALA A 104 -14.38 9.88 3.76
CA ALA A 104 -14.94 8.74 3.04
C ALA A 104 -13.84 7.72 2.67
N ALA A 105 -12.65 8.17 2.27
CA ALA A 105 -11.51 7.30 2.03
C ALA A 105 -11.07 6.56 3.32
N GLU A 106 -11.01 7.27 4.46
CA GLU A 106 -10.69 6.72 5.78
C GLU A 106 -11.75 5.70 6.24
N ASP A 107 -13.02 5.98 6.02
CA ASP A 107 -14.09 5.03 6.35
C ASP A 107 -14.03 3.78 5.47
N ALA A 108 -13.81 3.94 4.17
CA ALA A 108 -13.66 2.82 3.25
C ALA A 108 -12.40 1.98 3.52
N ALA A 109 -11.33 2.58 4.05
CA ALA A 109 -10.10 1.87 4.40
C ALA A 109 -10.30 0.79 5.47
N LYS A 110 -11.35 0.86 6.28
CA LYS A 110 -11.73 -0.19 7.24
C LYS A 110 -12.03 -1.51 6.56
N GLU A 111 -12.53 -1.45 5.33
CA GLU A 111 -13.00 -2.61 4.57
C GLU A 111 -11.98 -3.14 3.55
N VAL A 112 -10.82 -2.47 3.40
CA VAL A 112 -9.89 -2.76 2.32
C VAL A 112 -8.92 -3.89 2.63
N ALA A 113 -8.51 -4.09 3.89
CA ALA A 113 -7.52 -5.10 4.25
C ALA A 113 -7.92 -6.53 3.81
N PRO A 114 -9.16 -7.01 4.01
CA PRO A 114 -9.57 -8.34 3.52
C PRO A 114 -9.48 -8.46 2.00
N VAL A 115 -9.77 -7.39 1.26
CA VAL A 115 -9.69 -7.36 -0.21
C VAL A 115 -8.26 -7.56 -0.67
N PHE A 116 -7.31 -6.83 -0.09
CA PHE A 116 -5.88 -6.98 -0.39
C PHE A 116 -5.34 -8.36 0.04
N VAL A 117 -5.71 -8.85 1.22
CA VAL A 117 -5.30 -10.19 1.68
C VAL A 117 -5.77 -11.27 0.71
N SER A 118 -7.02 -11.18 0.21
CA SER A 118 -7.55 -12.12 -0.78
C SER A 118 -6.74 -12.06 -2.08
N ALA A 119 -6.51 -10.87 -2.63
CA ALA A 119 -5.75 -10.67 -3.86
C ALA A 119 -4.31 -11.21 -3.73
N VAL A 120 -3.60 -10.87 -2.66
CA VAL A 120 -2.23 -11.36 -2.41
C VAL A 120 -2.20 -12.88 -2.27
N THR A 121 -3.17 -13.47 -1.59
CA THR A 121 -3.22 -14.93 -1.38
C THR A 121 -3.38 -15.66 -2.72
N GLN A 122 -4.22 -15.15 -3.60
CA GLN A 122 -4.52 -15.74 -4.92
C GLN A 122 -3.45 -15.41 -5.97
N MET A 123 -2.68 -14.35 -5.79
CA MET A 123 -1.65 -13.91 -6.72
C MET A 123 -0.58 -14.99 -6.94
N THR A 124 -0.25 -15.25 -8.20
CA THR A 124 0.87 -16.14 -8.57
C THR A 124 2.13 -15.30 -8.72
N ILE A 125 3.22 -15.70 -8.06
CA ILE A 125 4.54 -15.09 -8.22
C ILE A 125 5.40 -16.06 -9.02
N ALA A 126 5.81 -15.67 -10.21
CA ALA A 126 6.58 -16.51 -11.13
C ALA A 126 8.09 -16.49 -10.82
N ASP A 127 8.60 -15.41 -10.22
CA ASP A 127 10.03 -15.22 -9.92
C ASP A 127 10.20 -14.46 -8.60
N GLY A 128 10.15 -15.21 -7.51
CA GLY A 128 10.25 -14.65 -6.16
C GLY A 128 11.63 -14.05 -5.87
N PHE A 129 12.71 -14.67 -6.34
CA PHE A 129 14.05 -14.16 -6.09
C PHE A 129 14.35 -12.85 -6.80
N ASN A 130 13.85 -12.65 -8.03
CA ASN A 130 14.01 -11.37 -8.72
C ASN A 130 13.24 -10.25 -8.00
N ILE A 131 12.03 -10.53 -7.51
CA ILE A 131 11.27 -9.57 -6.72
C ILE A 131 11.98 -9.29 -5.38
N LEU A 132 12.45 -10.33 -4.68
CA LEU A 132 13.15 -10.17 -3.40
C LEU A 132 14.40 -9.30 -3.53
N ARG A 133 15.20 -9.50 -4.60
CA ARG A 133 16.44 -8.77 -4.87
C ARG A 133 16.25 -7.48 -5.67
N GLY A 134 15.01 -7.19 -6.06
CA GLY A 134 14.64 -6.00 -6.83
C GLY A 134 14.63 -4.73 -5.97
N GLU A 135 13.96 -3.72 -6.50
CA GLU A 135 13.79 -2.41 -5.85
C GLU A 135 13.09 -2.52 -4.49
N ASP A 136 13.21 -1.47 -3.69
CA ASP A 136 12.70 -1.42 -2.31
C ASP A 136 11.18 -1.60 -2.20
N ASN A 137 10.44 -1.48 -3.30
CA ASN A 137 9.00 -1.67 -3.43
C ASN A 137 8.61 -2.70 -4.51
N ALA A 138 9.52 -3.59 -4.90
CA ALA A 138 9.31 -4.51 -6.02
C ALA A 138 8.10 -5.43 -5.85
N ALA A 139 7.84 -5.92 -4.63
CA ALA A 139 6.67 -6.77 -4.38
C ALA A 139 5.36 -5.96 -4.46
N THR A 140 5.35 -4.72 -3.98
CA THR A 140 4.22 -3.81 -4.11
C THR A 140 3.94 -3.44 -5.57
N GLN A 141 4.98 -3.17 -6.37
CA GLN A 141 4.83 -2.93 -7.82
C GLN A 141 4.26 -4.16 -8.53
N TYR A 142 4.74 -5.36 -8.18
CA TYR A 142 4.21 -6.60 -8.74
C TYR A 142 2.73 -6.79 -8.38
N LEU A 143 2.35 -6.59 -7.10
CA LEU A 143 0.96 -6.61 -6.66
C LEU A 143 0.11 -5.61 -7.44
N HIS A 144 0.57 -4.36 -7.57
CA HIS A 144 -0.12 -3.32 -8.32
C HIS A 144 -0.37 -3.74 -9.78
N SER A 145 0.69 -4.15 -10.48
CA SER A 145 0.59 -4.48 -11.91
C SER A 145 -0.30 -5.69 -12.21
N THR A 146 -0.38 -6.65 -11.28
CA THR A 146 -1.14 -7.90 -11.49
C THR A 146 -2.56 -7.86 -10.96
N THR A 147 -2.87 -6.98 -9.99
CA THR A 147 -4.16 -7.03 -9.27
C THR A 147 -4.92 -5.70 -9.24
N TYR A 148 -4.39 -4.61 -9.77
CA TYR A 148 -5.00 -3.27 -9.63
C TYR A 148 -6.46 -3.22 -10.10
N ASN A 149 -6.76 -3.79 -11.27
CA ASN A 149 -8.13 -3.76 -11.82
C ASN A 149 -9.12 -4.57 -10.98
N GLU A 150 -8.67 -5.69 -10.42
CA GLU A 150 -9.46 -6.51 -9.51
C GLU A 150 -9.71 -5.76 -8.20
N LEU A 151 -8.64 -5.22 -7.59
CA LEU A 151 -8.74 -4.42 -6.37
C LEU A 151 -9.63 -3.19 -6.56
N TYR A 152 -9.52 -2.50 -7.69
CA TYR A 152 -10.40 -1.39 -8.04
C TYR A 152 -11.88 -1.83 -8.08
N SER A 153 -12.18 -2.93 -8.77
CA SER A 153 -13.54 -3.44 -8.90
C SER A 153 -14.16 -3.87 -7.57
N LEU A 154 -13.34 -4.44 -6.68
CA LEU A 154 -13.76 -4.87 -5.34
C LEU A 154 -13.89 -3.71 -4.35
N TYR A 155 -13.07 -2.67 -4.52
CA TYR A 155 -13.02 -1.53 -3.60
C TYR A 155 -14.03 -0.43 -3.94
N LYS A 156 -14.31 -0.20 -5.22
CA LYS A 156 -15.26 0.83 -5.68
C LYS A 156 -16.63 0.79 -4.98
N PRO A 157 -17.29 -0.37 -4.81
CA PRO A 157 -18.58 -0.41 -4.08
C PRO A 157 -18.45 -0.03 -2.60
N LYS A 158 -17.28 -0.24 -1.98
CA LYS A 158 -17.04 0.16 -0.59
C LYS A 158 -16.83 1.67 -0.47
N ILE A 159 -16.14 2.26 -1.43
CA ILE A 159 -16.03 3.73 -1.57
C ILE A 159 -17.43 4.34 -1.75
N ALA A 160 -18.26 3.81 -2.67
CA ALA A 160 -19.61 4.31 -2.90
C ALA A 160 -20.48 4.29 -1.63
N VAL A 161 -20.42 3.22 -0.86
CA VAL A 161 -21.08 3.16 0.45
C VAL A 161 -20.55 4.23 1.40
N SER A 162 -19.23 4.47 1.44
CA SER A 162 -18.63 5.47 2.34
C SER A 162 -18.93 6.90 1.91
N THR A 163 -19.02 7.19 0.60
CA THR A 163 -19.39 8.52 0.10
C THR A 163 -20.85 8.88 0.38
N GLU A 164 -21.74 7.89 0.51
CA GLU A 164 -23.15 8.08 0.87
C GLU A 164 -23.38 8.20 2.38
N LYS A 165 -22.43 7.75 3.21
CA LYS A 165 -22.54 7.89 4.68
C LYS A 165 -22.48 9.35 5.12
N LYS A 166 -23.34 9.70 6.07
CA LYS A 166 -23.36 11.02 6.70
C LYS A 166 -22.35 11.12 7.84
N ILE A 167 -21.07 11.00 7.51
CA ILE A 167 -19.97 10.92 8.50
C ILE A 167 -19.78 12.25 9.26
N ILE A 168 -20.01 13.38 8.59
CA ILE A 168 -19.82 14.70 9.17
C ILE A 168 -21.14 15.49 9.15
N ALA A 169 -21.57 15.97 10.31
CA ALA A 169 -22.69 16.91 10.44
C ALA A 169 -23.96 16.58 9.65
N GLY A 170 -24.26 15.28 9.49
CA GLY A 170 -25.49 14.83 8.85
C GLY A 170 -25.54 15.01 7.31
N ILE A 171 -24.44 15.37 6.66
CA ILE A 171 -24.31 15.52 5.21
C ILE A 171 -23.30 14.50 4.70
N SER A 172 -23.60 13.82 3.60
CA SER A 172 -22.69 12.87 2.97
C SER A 172 -21.63 13.56 2.10
N THR A 173 -20.58 12.84 1.75
CA THR A 173 -19.56 13.32 0.81
C THR A 173 -20.17 13.60 -0.56
N LYS A 174 -21.04 12.70 -1.02
CA LYS A 174 -21.74 12.81 -2.30
C LYS A 174 -22.64 14.05 -2.33
N GLU A 175 -23.48 14.27 -1.32
CA GLU A 175 -24.34 15.47 -1.21
C GLU A 175 -23.50 16.76 -1.20
N SER A 176 -22.34 16.78 -0.53
CA SER A 176 -21.47 17.96 -0.48
C SER A 176 -20.80 18.24 -1.83
N TRP A 177 -20.33 17.20 -2.52
CA TRP A 177 -19.76 17.27 -3.85
C TRP A 177 -20.80 17.74 -4.89
N GLU A 178 -21.98 17.14 -4.89
CA GLU A 178 -23.10 17.53 -5.76
C GLU A 178 -23.54 19.00 -5.52
N THR A 179 -23.51 19.45 -4.27
CA THR A 179 -23.81 20.85 -3.92
C THR A 179 -22.77 21.80 -4.50
N LEU A 180 -21.49 21.50 -4.38
CA LEU A 180 -20.41 22.32 -4.93
C LEU A 180 -20.47 22.38 -6.45
N THR A 181 -20.50 21.21 -7.10
CA THR A 181 -20.54 21.09 -8.57
C THR A 181 -21.84 21.61 -9.15
N GLY A 182 -22.97 21.40 -8.50
CA GLY A 182 -24.27 21.93 -8.92
C GLY A 182 -24.32 23.46 -8.91
N LYS A 183 -23.79 24.11 -7.85
CA LYS A 183 -23.67 25.58 -7.81
C LYS A 183 -22.75 26.11 -8.91
N TRP A 184 -21.61 25.45 -9.12
CA TRP A 184 -20.71 25.79 -10.20
C TRP A 184 -21.37 25.62 -11.57
N ASN A 185 -21.98 24.46 -11.83
CA ASN A 185 -22.61 24.16 -13.11
C ASN A 185 -23.76 25.14 -13.43
N SER A 186 -24.51 25.50 -12.39
CA SER A 186 -25.55 26.57 -12.54
C SER A 186 -24.94 27.88 -12.94
N PHE A 187 -23.82 28.31 -12.34
CA PHE A 187 -23.11 29.54 -12.71
C PHE A 187 -22.49 29.44 -14.11
N ALA A 188 -21.76 28.36 -14.42
CA ALA A 188 -21.16 28.14 -15.73
C ALA A 188 -22.19 28.09 -16.87
N GLY A 189 -23.41 27.59 -16.60
CA GLY A 189 -24.52 27.56 -17.55
C GLY A 189 -25.18 28.92 -17.84
N THR A 190 -24.89 29.96 -17.06
CA THR A 190 -25.40 31.34 -17.35
C THR A 190 -24.78 31.93 -18.62
N LEU A 191 -25.41 32.98 -19.17
CA LEU A 191 -24.82 33.69 -20.29
C LEU A 191 -23.42 34.22 -19.95
N ALA A 192 -23.25 34.79 -18.77
CA ALA A 192 -21.96 35.31 -18.29
C ALA A 192 -20.91 34.20 -18.17
N GLY A 193 -21.28 33.05 -17.61
CA GLY A 193 -20.37 31.87 -17.49
C GLY A 193 -19.93 31.35 -18.85
N ARG A 194 -20.86 31.20 -19.79
CA ARG A 194 -20.55 30.77 -21.17
C ARG A 194 -19.66 31.74 -21.91
N LEU A 195 -19.92 33.04 -21.80
CA LEU A 195 -19.09 34.08 -22.41
C LEU A 195 -17.68 34.11 -21.79
N ALA A 196 -17.53 33.74 -20.52
CA ALA A 196 -16.25 33.59 -19.83
C ALA A 196 -15.53 32.28 -20.17
N GLY A 197 -16.13 31.39 -20.96
CA GLY A 197 -15.54 30.12 -21.36
C GLY A 197 -15.57 29.02 -20.27
N PHE A 198 -16.44 29.16 -19.27
CA PHE A 198 -16.54 28.16 -18.21
C PHE A 198 -17.29 26.90 -18.65
N ASN A 199 -16.73 25.73 -18.34
CA ASN A 199 -17.33 24.43 -18.57
C ASN A 199 -17.95 23.87 -17.28
N THR A 200 -18.93 22.98 -17.44
CA THR A 200 -19.48 22.19 -16.35
C THR A 200 -18.49 21.12 -15.88
N VAL A 201 -18.60 20.72 -14.61
CA VAL A 201 -17.79 19.68 -13.98
C VAL A 201 -18.67 18.46 -13.72
N ASN A 202 -18.08 17.25 -13.85
CA ASN A 202 -18.76 16.00 -13.56
C ASN A 202 -19.17 15.93 -12.08
N THR A 203 -20.37 15.41 -11.82
CA THR A 203 -20.89 15.23 -10.46
C THR A 203 -20.56 13.85 -9.84
N GLU A 204 -19.99 12.92 -10.61
CA GLU A 204 -19.58 11.59 -10.11
C GLU A 204 -18.21 11.68 -9.44
N ILE A 205 -18.13 11.33 -8.13
CA ILE A 205 -16.91 11.41 -7.34
C ILE A 205 -16.31 10.03 -7.02
N ASP A 206 -17.13 8.97 -7.03
CA ASP A 206 -16.75 7.65 -6.53
C ASP A 206 -15.60 7.01 -7.30
N ASP A 207 -15.57 7.17 -8.63
CA ASP A 207 -14.49 6.67 -9.49
C ASP A 207 -13.16 7.32 -9.16
N TYR A 208 -13.17 8.65 -9.09
CA TYR A 208 -11.98 9.42 -8.74
C TYR A 208 -11.46 9.06 -7.34
N LEU A 209 -12.35 9.02 -6.35
CA LEU A 209 -11.99 8.69 -4.98
C LEU A 209 -11.45 7.25 -4.86
N THR A 210 -12.04 6.29 -5.58
CA THR A 210 -11.56 4.92 -5.59
C THR A 210 -10.10 4.83 -6.06
N LYS A 211 -9.78 5.49 -7.18
CA LYS A 211 -8.41 5.53 -7.71
C LYS A 211 -7.45 6.16 -6.71
N LYS A 212 -7.78 7.34 -6.18
CA LYS A 212 -6.92 8.07 -5.23
C LYS A 212 -6.74 7.32 -3.91
N ALA A 213 -7.80 6.68 -3.41
CA ALA A 213 -7.71 5.88 -2.20
C ALA A 213 -6.83 4.64 -2.39
N LEU A 214 -6.91 3.97 -3.54
CA LEU A 214 -6.02 2.86 -3.88
C LEU A 214 -4.57 3.32 -4.07
N ASP A 215 -4.34 4.43 -4.79
CA ASP A 215 -2.98 4.98 -4.98
C ASP A 215 -2.33 5.26 -3.62
N GLY A 216 -3.06 5.90 -2.69
CA GLY A 216 -2.59 6.15 -1.33
C GLY A 216 -2.29 4.86 -0.55
N LEU A 217 -3.13 3.85 -0.69
CA LEU A 217 -2.93 2.55 -0.06
C LEU A 217 -1.68 1.84 -0.59
N PHE A 218 -1.49 1.78 -1.90
CA PHE A 218 -0.29 1.20 -2.51
C PHE A 218 0.97 1.94 -2.08
N MET A 219 0.93 3.27 -1.98
CA MET A 219 2.05 4.06 -1.46
C MET A 219 2.40 3.63 -0.02
N LYS A 220 1.40 3.48 0.85
CA LYS A 220 1.63 3.05 2.25
C LYS A 220 2.07 1.59 2.37
N ILE A 221 1.62 0.70 1.49
CA ILE A 221 2.11 -0.68 1.42
C ILE A 221 3.59 -0.70 1.00
N ALA A 222 3.98 0.13 0.03
CA ALA A 222 5.38 0.26 -0.39
C ALA A 222 6.28 0.79 0.74
N GLU A 223 5.80 1.73 1.56
CA GLU A 223 6.52 2.20 2.74
C GLU A 223 6.70 1.07 3.79
N GLU A 224 5.70 0.22 3.97
CA GLU A 224 5.80 -0.95 4.85
C GLU A 224 6.74 -2.03 4.28
N GLU A 225 6.71 -2.28 2.97
CA GLU A 225 7.66 -3.17 2.30
C GLU A 225 9.09 -2.67 2.51
N LEU A 226 9.34 -1.37 2.29
CA LEU A 226 10.65 -0.75 2.52
C LEU A 226 11.13 -0.98 3.96
N LYS A 227 10.25 -0.79 4.96
CA LYS A 227 10.61 -1.06 6.37
C LYS A 227 11.00 -2.53 6.58
N ILE A 228 10.21 -3.48 6.07
CA ILE A 228 10.51 -4.92 6.19
C ILE A 228 11.85 -5.26 5.53
N ARG A 229 12.18 -4.61 4.40
CA ARG A 229 13.45 -4.81 3.70
C ARG A 229 14.66 -4.25 4.47
N LYS A 230 14.52 -3.10 5.13
CA LYS A 230 15.64 -2.36 5.73
C LYS A 230 15.73 -2.45 7.25
N ASP A 231 14.61 -2.66 7.94
CA ASP A 231 14.54 -2.66 9.40
C ASP A 231 14.19 -4.06 9.94
N VAL A 232 15.14 -4.64 10.68
CA VAL A 232 14.97 -5.94 11.33
C VAL A 232 13.78 -5.96 12.28
N SER A 233 13.48 -4.83 12.93
CA SER A 233 12.35 -4.74 13.88
C SER A 233 10.98 -4.83 13.19
N ALA A 234 10.90 -4.52 11.91
CA ALA A 234 9.68 -4.63 11.10
C ALA A 234 9.41 -6.08 10.64
N ARG A 235 10.38 -6.98 10.76
CA ARG A 235 10.26 -8.40 10.40
C ARG A 235 9.66 -9.19 11.55
N VAL A 236 8.37 -8.99 11.77
CA VAL A 236 7.65 -9.49 12.96
C VAL A 236 7.43 -11.01 13.02
N THR A 237 7.77 -11.75 11.97
CA THR A 237 7.63 -13.20 11.92
C THR A 237 8.94 -13.90 11.57
N PRO A 238 9.12 -15.18 11.95
CA PRO A 238 10.30 -15.95 11.57
C PRO A 238 10.51 -16.04 10.04
N LEU A 239 9.42 -16.10 9.26
CA LEU A 239 9.51 -16.15 7.79
C LEU A 239 10.02 -14.83 7.22
N LEU A 240 9.50 -13.68 7.67
CA LEU A 240 10.00 -12.37 7.28
C LEU A 240 11.48 -12.19 7.67
N GLN A 241 11.87 -12.62 8.88
CA GLN A 241 13.26 -12.58 9.33
C GLN A 241 14.17 -13.44 8.44
N LYS A 242 13.75 -14.67 8.09
CA LYS A 242 14.51 -15.57 7.23
C LYS A 242 14.66 -15.00 5.82
N VAL A 243 13.55 -14.60 5.20
CA VAL A 243 13.53 -14.18 3.79
C VAL A 243 14.23 -12.84 3.60
N PHE A 244 13.82 -11.80 4.33
CA PHE A 244 14.39 -10.46 4.19
C PHE A 244 15.73 -10.30 4.92
N GLY A 245 16.03 -11.11 5.93
CA GLY A 245 17.36 -11.18 6.54
C GLY A 245 18.44 -11.66 5.58
N SER A 246 18.08 -12.39 4.53
CA SER A 246 19.02 -12.76 3.48
C SER A 246 19.55 -11.57 2.66
N LEU A 247 18.90 -10.43 2.74
CA LEU A 247 19.33 -9.18 2.09
C LEU A 247 20.38 -8.42 2.93
N ASP A 248 20.50 -8.70 4.22
CA ASP A 248 21.42 -8.02 5.13
C ASP A 248 22.88 -8.50 4.97
N ALA A 249 23.07 -9.69 4.39
CA ALA A 249 24.38 -10.32 4.22
C ALA A 249 25.07 -9.85 2.93
N LYS A 250 25.35 -8.54 2.81
CA LYS A 250 26.18 -7.97 1.74
C LYS A 250 27.33 -7.15 2.32
#